data_49a918bd80db937576a0d51149a46ea7
#
_entry.id   49a918bd80db937576a0d51149a46ea7
#
_cell.length_a   1.000
_cell.length_b   1.000
_cell.length_c   1.000
_cell.angle_alpha   90.00
_cell.angle_beta   90.00
_cell.angle_gamma   90.00
#
_symmetry.space_group_name_H-M   'P 1'
#
loop_
_entity.id
_entity.type
_entity.pdbx_description
1 polymer ?
#
loop_
_entity_poly.entity_id
_entity_poly.type
_entity_poly.pdbx_seq_one_letter_code
_entity_poly.pdbx_strand_id
1 'polypeptide(L)'
;MKIAGSGSLPGGEYNEEIIISGSGKITGSASCTEFKISGSGKVAGDLRCSGQFGISGSGHINGSLLAPEVKVSGSGHVDGAVQTGKCHVSGSFHTGSVDCNELHSSGAIHSDGDISGEDVVIHGSVCCGGLLNGERIDVECDGRSSADSIGGSFIKIRKKGVIAGLFQRLFGGKDADCFQVAGSVEGDVIDLEYTVAESVVGRDVRIGPGCRIKRVLYTETADISPDAEVESCERNFM
;
A
#
# COMPACT_ATOMS: atom_id res chain seq x y z
N MET A 1 -15.89 -25.79 5.33
CA MET A 1 -16.00 -25.95 6.82
C MET A 1 -16.38 -24.63 7.47
N LYS A 2 -17.17 -24.63 8.59
CA LYS A 2 -17.64 -23.38 9.21
C LYS A 2 -17.47 -23.38 10.74
N ILE A 3 -16.87 -22.30 11.27
CA ILE A 3 -16.84 -21.99 12.71
C ILE A 3 -17.82 -20.85 12.96
N ALA A 4 -19.03 -21.15 13.51
CA ALA A 4 -20.08 -20.14 13.75
C ALA A 4 -20.05 -19.55 15.16
N GLY A 5 -19.55 -20.28 16.15
CA GLY A 5 -19.33 -19.85 17.54
C GLY A 5 -17.85 -19.70 17.85
N SER A 6 -17.44 -20.10 19.06
CA SER A 6 -16.03 -20.17 19.44
C SER A 6 -15.51 -21.59 19.15
N GLY A 7 -14.42 -21.71 18.43
CA GLY A 7 -13.86 -23.02 18.07
C GLY A 7 -12.45 -22.96 17.49
N SER A 8 -11.83 -24.14 17.42
CA SER A 8 -10.52 -24.25 16.77
C SER A 8 -10.49 -25.46 15.84
N LEU A 9 -9.72 -25.32 14.77
CA LEU A 9 -9.39 -26.39 13.84
C LEU A 9 -7.87 -26.65 13.90
N PRO A 10 -7.40 -27.86 13.71
CA PRO A 10 -5.98 -28.12 13.53
C PRO A 10 -5.46 -27.45 12.25
N GLY A 11 -4.16 -27.31 12.14
CA GLY A 11 -3.52 -27.06 10.85
C GLY A 11 -3.67 -28.28 9.94
N GLY A 12 -3.58 -28.07 8.64
CA GLY A 12 -3.67 -29.15 7.66
C GLY A 12 -4.24 -28.72 6.30
N GLU A 13 -4.50 -29.71 5.48
CA GLU A 13 -5.08 -29.54 4.15
C GLU A 13 -6.59 -29.73 4.18
N TYR A 14 -7.30 -28.71 3.71
CA TYR A 14 -8.76 -28.70 3.61
C TYR A 14 -9.16 -28.51 2.14
N ASN A 15 -9.77 -29.52 1.55
CA ASN A 15 -10.24 -29.47 0.15
C ASN A 15 -11.59 -28.73 0.01
N GLU A 16 -11.86 -27.79 0.91
CA GLU A 16 -13.11 -27.04 0.97
C GLU A 16 -12.88 -25.61 1.48
N GLU A 17 -13.92 -24.78 1.40
CA GLU A 17 -13.93 -23.44 1.98
C GLU A 17 -13.92 -23.50 3.51
N ILE A 18 -13.16 -22.60 4.14
CA ILE A 18 -13.19 -22.36 5.59
C ILE A 18 -13.83 -21.00 5.87
N ILE A 19 -14.89 -20.97 6.67
CA ILE A 19 -15.60 -19.76 7.09
C ILE A 19 -15.54 -19.61 8.60
N ILE A 20 -15.02 -18.47 9.08
CA ILE A 20 -15.05 -18.09 10.49
C ILE A 20 -16.05 -16.92 10.65
N SER A 21 -17.25 -17.23 11.19
CA SER A 21 -18.28 -16.23 11.46
C SER A 21 -18.32 -15.76 12.92
N GLY A 22 -17.78 -16.57 13.85
CA GLY A 22 -17.61 -16.24 15.27
C GLY A 22 -16.17 -15.96 15.63
N SER A 23 -15.67 -16.59 16.70
CA SER A 23 -14.27 -16.56 17.13
C SER A 23 -13.61 -17.89 16.79
N GLY A 24 -12.75 -17.90 15.79
CA GLY A 24 -12.13 -19.12 15.28
C GLY A 24 -10.62 -19.07 15.27
N LYS A 25 -9.99 -20.22 15.51
CA LYS A 25 -8.54 -20.37 15.44
C LYS A 25 -8.16 -21.60 14.63
N ILE A 26 -7.21 -21.43 13.71
CA ILE A 26 -6.47 -22.53 13.10
C ILE A 26 -5.15 -22.67 13.86
N THR A 27 -4.84 -23.85 14.40
CA THR A 27 -3.72 -24.04 15.34
C THR A 27 -2.37 -24.31 14.68
N GLY A 28 -2.28 -24.18 13.38
CA GLY A 28 -1.06 -24.34 12.57
C GLY A 28 -1.23 -23.75 11.19
N SER A 29 -0.32 -24.08 10.27
CA SER A 29 -0.46 -23.74 8.87
C SER A 29 -1.62 -24.50 8.24
N ALA A 30 -2.30 -23.87 7.28
CA ALA A 30 -3.44 -24.49 6.61
C ALA A 30 -3.44 -24.19 5.11
N SER A 31 -4.02 -25.14 4.34
CA SER A 31 -4.39 -24.91 2.94
C SER A 31 -5.87 -25.20 2.74
N CYS A 32 -6.55 -24.41 1.92
CA CYS A 32 -7.99 -24.54 1.64
C CYS A 32 -8.34 -23.99 0.26
N THR A 33 -9.58 -24.16 -0.16
CA THR A 33 -10.03 -23.57 -1.43
C THR A 33 -10.27 -22.08 -1.27
N GLU A 34 -11.05 -21.67 -0.28
CA GLU A 34 -11.32 -20.29 0.08
C GLU A 34 -11.27 -20.11 1.60
N PHE A 35 -10.90 -18.94 2.06
CA PHE A 35 -10.87 -18.61 3.49
C PHE A 35 -11.58 -17.30 3.77
N LYS A 36 -12.61 -17.32 4.61
CA LYS A 36 -13.41 -16.14 4.92
C LYS A 36 -13.52 -15.89 6.43
N ILE A 37 -13.25 -14.67 6.85
CA ILE A 37 -13.39 -14.22 8.24
C ILE A 37 -14.42 -13.08 8.28
N SER A 38 -15.58 -13.34 8.88
CA SER A 38 -16.59 -12.29 9.16
C SER A 38 -16.60 -11.89 10.65
N GLY A 39 -16.10 -12.74 11.54
CA GLY A 39 -15.91 -12.50 12.96
C GLY A 39 -14.46 -12.18 13.33
N SER A 40 -13.92 -12.90 14.32
CA SER A 40 -12.51 -12.84 14.71
C SER A 40 -11.82 -14.16 14.38
N GLY A 41 -10.84 -14.12 13.51
CA GLY A 41 -10.12 -15.31 13.04
C GLY A 41 -8.61 -15.21 13.30
N LYS A 42 -8.01 -16.32 13.71
CA LYS A 42 -6.55 -16.42 13.84
C LYS A 42 -6.03 -17.69 13.20
N VAL A 43 -4.95 -17.58 12.42
CA VAL A 43 -4.17 -18.71 11.89
C VAL A 43 -2.79 -18.68 12.51
N ALA A 44 -2.36 -19.76 13.16
CA ALA A 44 -1.10 -19.80 13.90
C ALA A 44 0.12 -20.16 13.04
N GLY A 45 -0.01 -20.16 11.73
CA GLY A 45 1.05 -20.43 10.77
C GLY A 45 0.71 -19.84 9.41
N ASP A 46 1.27 -20.40 8.36
CA ASP A 46 1.02 -19.96 6.99
C ASP A 46 -0.39 -20.35 6.52
N LEU A 47 -0.94 -19.55 5.65
CA LEU A 47 -2.22 -19.82 5.01
C LEU A 47 -2.07 -19.82 3.50
N ARG A 48 -2.52 -20.88 2.87
CA ARG A 48 -2.57 -21.00 1.40
C ARG A 48 -4.00 -21.24 0.95
N CYS A 49 -4.49 -20.38 0.09
CA CYS A 49 -5.79 -20.54 -0.58
C CYS A 49 -5.58 -20.79 -2.07
N SER A 50 -6.31 -21.74 -2.64
CA SER A 50 -6.34 -21.91 -4.10
C SER A 50 -7.30 -20.95 -4.80
N GLY A 51 -8.18 -20.29 -4.04
CA GLY A 51 -9.10 -19.23 -4.45
C GLY A 51 -8.96 -18.00 -3.56
N GLN A 52 -10.08 -17.37 -3.22
CA GLN A 52 -10.11 -16.10 -2.50
C GLN A 52 -9.82 -16.23 -1.01
N PHE A 53 -9.07 -15.27 -0.48
CA PHE A 53 -8.99 -14.95 0.94
C PHE A 53 -9.75 -13.65 1.24
N GLY A 54 -10.63 -13.66 2.25
CA GLY A 54 -11.45 -12.51 2.59
C GLY A 54 -11.56 -12.24 4.10
N ILE A 55 -11.39 -10.98 4.51
CA ILE A 55 -11.63 -10.49 5.87
C ILE A 55 -12.66 -9.36 5.83
N SER A 56 -13.79 -9.56 6.51
CA SER A 56 -14.76 -8.48 6.78
C SER A 56 -14.78 -8.09 8.26
N GLY A 57 -14.32 -8.96 9.16
CA GLY A 57 -14.13 -8.73 10.58
C GLY A 57 -12.69 -8.43 10.95
N SER A 58 -12.13 -9.16 11.91
CA SER A 58 -10.74 -9.10 12.33
C SER A 58 -10.02 -10.41 12.06
N GLY A 59 -8.94 -10.38 11.33
CA GLY A 59 -8.15 -11.55 10.98
C GLY A 59 -6.68 -11.37 11.28
N HIS A 60 -6.04 -12.43 11.83
CA HIS A 60 -4.60 -12.46 12.08
C HIS A 60 -4.00 -13.78 11.58
N ILE A 61 -3.05 -13.69 10.67
CA ILE A 61 -2.23 -14.80 10.18
C ILE A 61 -0.81 -14.61 10.70
N ASN A 62 -0.33 -15.56 11.53
CA ASN A 62 1.01 -15.47 12.12
C ASN A 62 2.14 -15.84 11.14
N GLY A 63 1.83 -16.34 9.99
CA GLY A 63 2.77 -16.67 8.93
C GLY A 63 2.52 -15.88 7.67
N SER A 64 2.86 -16.44 6.54
CA SER A 64 2.64 -15.86 5.22
C SER A 64 1.28 -16.26 4.65
N LEU A 65 0.78 -15.43 3.74
CA LEU A 65 -0.47 -15.65 3.01
C LEU A 65 -0.20 -15.80 1.52
N LEU A 66 -0.67 -16.88 0.94
CA LEU A 66 -0.69 -17.10 -0.50
C LEU A 66 -2.12 -17.33 -0.96
N ALA A 67 -2.63 -16.48 -1.84
CA ALA A 67 -3.96 -16.61 -2.43
C ALA A 67 -4.02 -15.88 -3.78
N PRO A 68 -4.76 -16.34 -4.78
CA PRO A 68 -4.95 -15.61 -6.04
C PRO A 68 -5.58 -14.24 -5.84
N GLU A 69 -6.47 -14.11 -4.86
CA GLU A 69 -7.15 -12.85 -4.54
C GLU A 69 -7.25 -12.66 -3.02
N VAL A 70 -6.88 -11.46 -2.55
CA VAL A 70 -6.96 -11.03 -1.15
C VAL A 70 -7.92 -9.84 -1.04
N LYS A 71 -8.93 -9.95 -0.18
CA LYS A 71 -9.88 -8.88 0.12
C LYS A 71 -9.93 -8.57 1.61
N VAL A 72 -9.64 -7.34 1.98
CA VAL A 72 -9.68 -6.87 3.37
C VAL A 72 -10.63 -5.67 3.47
N SER A 73 -11.81 -5.90 4.05
CA SER A 73 -12.78 -4.82 4.33
C SER A 73 -12.83 -4.43 5.81
N GLY A 74 -12.34 -5.29 6.69
CA GLY A 74 -12.20 -5.06 8.12
C GLY A 74 -10.76 -4.77 8.53
N SER A 75 -10.28 -5.43 9.58
CA SER A 75 -8.90 -5.36 10.05
C SER A 75 -8.17 -6.67 9.77
N GLY A 76 -7.17 -6.62 8.91
CA GLY A 76 -6.30 -7.75 8.56
C GLY A 76 -4.89 -7.54 9.07
N HIS A 77 -4.30 -8.60 9.61
CA HIS A 77 -2.89 -8.64 9.99
C HIS A 77 -2.27 -9.94 9.50
N VAL A 78 -1.15 -9.83 8.79
CA VAL A 78 -0.34 -10.96 8.32
C VAL A 78 1.10 -10.69 8.73
N ASP A 79 1.65 -11.47 9.67
CA ASP A 79 3.01 -11.23 10.18
C ASP A 79 4.08 -11.42 9.08
N GLY A 80 3.82 -12.30 8.14
CA GLY A 80 4.72 -12.62 7.03
C GLY A 80 4.37 -11.91 5.72
N ALA A 81 4.88 -12.47 4.63
CA ALA A 81 4.65 -11.97 3.28
C ALA A 81 3.25 -12.34 2.77
N VAL A 82 2.67 -11.45 2.00
CA VAL A 82 1.44 -11.67 1.23
C VAL A 82 1.79 -11.78 -0.25
N GLN A 83 1.51 -12.94 -0.85
CA GLN A 83 1.66 -13.17 -2.28
C GLN A 83 0.28 -13.39 -2.90
N THR A 84 -0.07 -12.56 -3.89
CA THR A 84 -1.41 -12.59 -4.48
C THR A 84 -1.39 -12.04 -5.91
N GLY A 85 -2.37 -12.44 -6.73
CA GLY A 85 -2.60 -11.75 -8.00
C GLY A 85 -3.27 -10.41 -7.79
N LYS A 86 -4.31 -10.37 -6.93
CA LYS A 86 -5.09 -9.15 -6.66
C LYS A 86 -5.25 -8.89 -5.17
N CYS A 87 -4.92 -7.68 -4.73
CA CYS A 87 -5.09 -7.24 -3.37
C CYS A 87 -6.04 -6.04 -3.29
N HIS A 88 -7.19 -6.21 -2.62
CA HIS A 88 -8.18 -5.15 -2.41
C HIS A 88 -8.32 -4.84 -0.92
N VAL A 89 -8.00 -3.60 -0.54
CA VAL A 89 -8.08 -3.14 0.86
C VAL A 89 -9.05 -1.96 0.95
N SER A 90 -10.13 -2.14 1.71
CA SER A 90 -11.07 -1.04 2.03
C SER A 90 -11.04 -0.68 3.52
N GLY A 91 -10.48 -1.55 4.35
CA GLY A 91 -10.30 -1.36 5.78
C GLY A 91 -8.86 -1.03 6.16
N SER A 92 -8.35 -1.71 7.19
CA SER A 92 -6.95 -1.60 7.65
C SER A 92 -6.23 -2.92 7.42
N PHE A 93 -5.10 -2.87 6.76
CA PHE A 93 -4.29 -4.06 6.49
C PHE A 93 -2.83 -3.83 6.87
N HIS A 94 -2.33 -4.68 7.79
CA HIS A 94 -0.93 -4.71 8.19
C HIS A 94 -0.29 -6.02 7.71
N THR A 95 0.92 -5.93 7.15
CA THR A 95 1.62 -7.09 6.59
C THR A 95 3.14 -6.91 6.67
N GLY A 96 3.88 -8.02 6.64
CA GLY A 96 5.35 -7.98 6.52
C GLY A 96 5.82 -7.46 5.17
N SER A 97 5.20 -7.91 4.08
CA SER A 97 5.42 -7.42 2.71
C SER A 97 4.26 -7.79 1.81
N VAL A 98 4.14 -7.12 0.66
CA VAL A 98 3.14 -7.44 -0.37
C VAL A 98 3.83 -7.63 -1.71
N ASP A 99 3.52 -8.75 -2.36
CA ASP A 99 3.90 -9.03 -3.75
C ASP A 99 2.63 -9.41 -4.52
N CYS A 100 2.24 -8.60 -5.49
CA CYS A 100 0.98 -8.78 -6.24
C CYS A 100 1.10 -8.22 -7.65
N ASN A 101 0.11 -8.55 -8.51
CA ASN A 101 0.00 -7.87 -9.81
C ASN A 101 -0.78 -6.56 -9.65
N GLU A 102 -1.92 -6.62 -8.97
CA GLU A 102 -2.81 -5.46 -8.78
C GLU A 102 -3.04 -5.19 -7.29
N LEU A 103 -2.73 -3.98 -6.83
CA LEU A 103 -3.07 -3.50 -5.50
C LEU A 103 -4.04 -2.32 -5.60
N HIS A 104 -5.24 -2.48 -5.07
CA HIS A 104 -6.20 -1.40 -4.93
C HIS A 104 -6.55 -1.18 -3.46
N SER A 105 -6.20 -0.02 -2.90
CA SER A 105 -6.53 0.35 -1.54
C SER A 105 -7.36 1.63 -1.48
N SER A 106 -8.49 1.59 -0.77
CA SER A 106 -9.25 2.79 -0.37
C SER A 106 -9.25 3.02 1.15
N GLY A 107 -8.49 2.21 1.88
CA GLY A 107 -8.30 2.27 3.32
C GLY A 107 -6.87 2.57 3.71
N ALA A 108 -6.39 1.91 4.77
CA ALA A 108 -5.03 2.02 5.26
C ALA A 108 -4.26 0.72 5.02
N ILE A 109 -3.10 0.81 4.41
CA ILE A 109 -2.17 -0.31 4.26
C ILE A 109 -0.85 0.03 4.94
N HIS A 110 -0.38 -0.89 5.76
CA HIS A 110 0.92 -0.82 6.42
C HIS A 110 1.71 -2.08 6.08
N SER A 111 2.88 -1.91 5.50
CA SER A 111 3.85 -2.96 5.24
C SER A 111 5.14 -2.66 6.00
N ASP A 112 5.64 -3.63 6.76
CA ASP A 112 6.93 -3.48 7.46
C ASP A 112 8.11 -3.51 6.47
N GLY A 113 7.94 -4.17 5.33
CA GLY A 113 8.88 -4.24 4.22
C GLY A 113 8.29 -3.68 2.93
N ASP A 114 8.64 -4.31 1.82
CA ASP A 114 8.32 -3.84 0.48
C ASP A 114 6.84 -4.04 0.10
N ILE A 115 6.37 -3.19 -0.77
CA ILE A 115 5.12 -3.36 -1.52
C ILE A 115 5.49 -3.37 -2.99
N SER A 116 5.27 -4.48 -3.67
CA SER A 116 5.53 -4.65 -5.09
C SER A 116 4.27 -5.05 -5.86
N GLY A 117 4.03 -4.39 -6.99
CA GLY A 117 2.91 -4.69 -7.87
C GLY A 117 3.15 -4.17 -9.28
N GLU A 118 2.39 -4.67 -10.27
CA GLU A 118 2.38 -4.06 -11.59
C GLU A 118 1.55 -2.77 -11.59
N ASP A 119 0.33 -2.83 -11.04
CA ASP A 119 -0.57 -1.67 -10.90
C ASP A 119 -0.92 -1.44 -9.42
N VAL A 120 -0.40 -0.33 -8.86
CA VAL A 120 -0.57 0.04 -7.46
C VAL A 120 -1.41 1.32 -7.38
N VAL A 121 -2.66 1.20 -6.96
CA VAL A 121 -3.61 2.32 -6.81
C VAL A 121 -4.03 2.44 -5.36
N ILE A 122 -3.71 3.57 -4.73
CA ILE A 122 -4.00 3.81 -3.31
C ILE A 122 -4.76 5.13 -3.15
N HIS A 123 -6.03 5.03 -2.74
CA HIS A 123 -6.86 6.16 -2.36
C HIS A 123 -7.09 6.15 -0.84
N GLY A 124 -6.07 6.51 -0.08
CA GLY A 124 -6.11 6.38 1.38
C GLY A 124 -4.77 6.69 2.01
N SER A 125 -4.29 5.83 2.91
CA SER A 125 -2.97 5.94 3.50
C SER A 125 -2.12 4.69 3.26
N VAL A 126 -0.83 4.90 3.03
CA VAL A 126 0.16 3.83 2.92
C VAL A 126 1.37 4.14 3.79
N CYS A 127 1.80 3.14 4.57
CA CYS A 127 3.09 3.15 5.25
C CYS A 127 3.86 1.93 4.75
N CYS A 128 4.93 2.16 3.99
CA CYS A 128 5.80 1.14 3.45
C CYS A 128 7.18 1.30 4.10
N GLY A 129 7.62 0.33 4.89
CA GLY A 129 8.92 0.35 5.57
C GLY A 129 10.09 0.00 4.66
N GLY A 130 9.84 -0.24 3.37
CA GLY A 130 10.81 -0.53 2.35
C GLY A 130 10.50 0.17 1.04
N LEU A 131 10.73 -0.55 -0.06
CA LEU A 131 10.48 -0.07 -1.41
C LEU A 131 8.99 -0.21 -1.79
N LEU A 132 8.37 0.89 -2.19
CA LEU A 132 7.10 0.88 -2.91
C LEU A 132 7.41 0.82 -4.41
N ASN A 133 7.16 -0.33 -5.03
CA ASN A 133 7.55 -0.60 -6.42
C ASN A 133 6.37 -1.00 -7.29
N GLY A 134 6.35 -0.48 -8.52
CA GLY A 134 5.32 -0.85 -9.49
C GLY A 134 5.60 -0.31 -10.87
N GLU A 135 5.04 -0.94 -11.90
CA GLU A 135 5.06 -0.35 -13.23
C GLU A 135 4.27 0.96 -13.24
N ARG A 136 3.09 0.93 -12.59
CA ARG A 136 2.27 2.11 -12.35
C ARG A 136 1.95 2.25 -10.87
N ILE A 137 2.24 3.44 -10.33
CA ILE A 137 1.92 3.82 -8.95
C ILE A 137 1.07 5.09 -8.98
N ASP A 138 -0.17 5.02 -8.50
CA ASP A 138 -1.10 6.18 -8.39
C ASP A 138 -1.59 6.27 -6.94
N VAL A 139 -1.10 7.27 -6.20
CA VAL A 139 -1.45 7.47 -4.80
C VAL A 139 -2.20 8.78 -4.63
N GLU A 140 -3.43 8.68 -4.16
CA GLU A 140 -4.22 9.82 -3.69
C GLU A 140 -4.31 9.77 -2.16
N CYS A 141 -3.45 10.53 -1.49
CA CYS A 141 -3.34 10.50 -0.04
C CYS A 141 -4.55 11.12 0.67
N ASP A 142 -5.15 10.35 1.58
CA ASP A 142 -6.18 10.79 2.53
C ASP A 142 -5.63 10.69 3.97
N GLY A 143 -4.47 11.31 4.21
CA GLY A 143 -3.73 11.24 5.46
C GLY A 143 -2.22 11.17 5.23
N ARG A 144 -1.47 10.90 6.30
CA ARG A 144 -0.02 10.74 6.21
C ARG A 144 0.33 9.40 5.58
N SER A 145 1.18 9.44 4.58
CA SER A 145 1.74 8.27 3.91
C SER A 145 3.26 8.33 3.91
N SER A 146 3.91 7.18 3.86
CA SER A 146 5.38 7.11 3.82
C SER A 146 5.87 5.87 3.07
N ALA A 147 7.08 6.00 2.52
CA ALA A 147 7.87 4.88 2.01
C ALA A 147 9.36 5.16 2.24
N ASP A 148 10.19 4.14 2.31
CA ASP A 148 11.64 4.36 2.31
C ASP A 148 12.11 4.85 0.94
N SER A 149 11.66 4.20 -0.13
CA SER A 149 11.91 4.62 -1.50
C SER A 149 10.73 4.25 -2.40
N ILE A 150 10.64 4.88 -3.56
CA ILE A 150 9.60 4.58 -4.56
C ILE A 150 10.29 4.34 -5.90
N GLY A 151 9.93 3.25 -6.58
CA GLY A 151 10.41 2.90 -7.90
C GLY A 151 9.30 2.52 -8.86
N GLY A 152 9.34 3.00 -10.10
CA GLY A 152 8.34 2.62 -11.09
C GLY A 152 8.43 3.37 -12.40
N SER A 153 7.80 2.85 -13.46
CA SER A 153 7.78 3.55 -14.76
C SER A 153 6.89 4.79 -14.72
N PHE A 154 5.75 4.70 -14.05
CA PHE A 154 4.81 5.80 -13.92
C PHE A 154 4.43 6.02 -12.45
N ILE A 155 4.84 7.16 -11.89
CA ILE A 155 4.62 7.48 -10.48
C ILE A 155 3.82 8.76 -10.37
N LYS A 156 2.68 8.69 -9.68
CA LYS A 156 1.81 9.83 -9.42
C LYS A 156 1.37 9.86 -7.97
N ILE A 157 1.66 10.96 -7.30
CA ILE A 157 1.29 11.17 -5.89
C ILE A 157 0.58 12.50 -5.77
N ARG A 158 -0.64 12.47 -5.21
CA ARG A 158 -1.47 13.66 -4.98
C ARG A 158 -2.13 13.61 -3.61
N LYS A 159 -2.55 14.79 -3.15
CA LYS A 159 -3.36 14.94 -1.94
C LYS A 159 -4.83 14.95 -2.30
N LYS A 160 -5.64 14.15 -1.61
CA LYS A 160 -7.09 14.13 -1.81
C LYS A 160 -7.74 15.44 -1.38
N GLY A 161 -8.68 15.93 -2.17
CA GLY A 161 -9.60 16.99 -1.76
C GLY A 161 -9.02 18.41 -1.75
N VAL A 162 -7.98 18.72 -2.53
CA VAL A 162 -7.51 20.11 -2.72
C VAL A 162 -8.47 20.92 -3.60
N ILE A 163 -9.73 21.02 -3.20
CA ILE A 163 -10.64 22.11 -3.68
C ILE A 163 -10.46 23.37 -2.80
N ALA A 164 -9.36 23.51 -2.13
CA ALA A 164 -9.23 24.46 -1.04
C ALA A 164 -8.15 25.52 -1.21
N GLY A 165 -7.67 25.81 -2.39
CA GLY A 165 -6.77 26.94 -2.59
C GLY A 165 -7.32 28.30 -2.14
N LEU A 166 -8.63 28.43 -1.95
CA LEU A 166 -9.25 29.68 -1.51
C LEU A 166 -9.46 29.74 0.02
N PHE A 167 -9.79 28.63 0.67
CA PHE A 167 -10.04 28.62 2.12
C PHE A 167 -8.74 28.54 2.94
N GLN A 168 -7.73 27.85 2.43
CA GLN A 168 -6.45 27.65 3.11
C GLN A 168 -5.59 28.92 3.15
N ARG A 169 -5.67 29.76 2.11
CA ARG A 169 -5.05 31.11 2.10
C ARG A 169 -5.61 32.06 3.17
N LEU A 170 -6.83 31.81 3.65
CA LEU A 170 -7.49 32.67 4.65
C LEU A 170 -7.19 32.28 6.10
N PHE A 171 -6.78 31.06 6.38
CA PHE A 171 -6.61 30.55 7.74
C PHE A 171 -5.20 30.05 8.11
N GLY A 172 -4.19 30.24 7.22
CA GLY A 172 -2.77 30.09 7.55
C GLY A 172 -2.33 28.73 8.10
N GLY A 173 -3.05 27.64 7.76
CA GLY A 173 -2.60 26.29 8.07
C GLY A 173 -1.40 25.91 7.19
N LYS A 174 -0.26 25.54 7.79
CA LYS A 174 0.81 24.88 7.03
C LYS A 174 0.22 23.63 6.42
N ASP A 175 0.30 23.50 5.09
CA ASP A 175 -0.05 22.29 4.38
C ASP A 175 0.78 21.15 4.96
N ALA A 176 0.11 20.20 5.62
CA ALA A 176 0.82 19.04 6.11
C ALA A 176 1.25 18.18 4.91
N ASP A 177 2.50 17.73 4.94
CA ASP A 177 3.03 16.81 3.96
C ASP A 177 2.08 15.61 3.83
N CYS A 178 1.79 15.24 2.60
CA CYS A 178 0.91 14.12 2.32
C CYS A 178 1.73 12.83 2.27
N PHE A 179 2.89 12.85 1.61
CA PHE A 179 3.75 11.70 1.44
C PHE A 179 5.20 12.03 1.84
N GLN A 180 5.79 11.16 2.66
CA GLN A 180 7.19 11.25 3.07
C GLN A 180 7.97 10.08 2.48
N VAL A 181 8.97 10.37 1.65
CA VAL A 181 9.93 9.39 1.12
C VAL A 181 11.27 9.64 1.79
N ALA A 182 11.77 8.65 2.53
CA ALA A 182 13.03 8.80 3.26
C ALA A 182 14.24 8.88 2.33
N GLY A 183 14.19 8.20 1.20
CA GLY A 183 15.24 8.15 0.18
C GLY A 183 14.81 8.78 -1.14
N SER A 184 14.82 7.96 -2.20
CA SER A 184 14.60 8.41 -3.58
C SER A 184 13.23 8.04 -4.14
N VAL A 185 12.80 8.83 -5.13
CA VAL A 185 11.72 8.49 -6.07
C VAL A 185 12.36 8.34 -7.44
N GLU A 186 12.28 7.15 -8.04
CA GLU A 186 12.93 6.84 -9.31
C GLU A 186 11.94 6.28 -10.32
N GLY A 187 11.89 6.87 -11.52
CA GLY A 187 10.95 6.42 -12.54
C GLY A 187 11.10 7.13 -13.87
N ASP A 188 10.35 6.67 -14.89
CA ASP A 188 10.34 7.35 -16.18
C ASP A 188 9.53 8.63 -16.15
N VAL A 189 8.27 8.54 -15.70
CA VAL A 189 7.35 9.68 -15.61
C VAL A 189 6.91 9.85 -14.15
N ILE A 190 7.24 10.99 -13.59
CA ILE A 190 7.02 11.29 -12.17
C ILE A 190 6.20 12.57 -12.03
N ASP A 191 5.04 12.49 -11.35
CA ASP A 191 4.16 13.63 -11.03
C ASP A 191 3.86 13.64 -9.53
N LEU A 192 4.46 14.56 -8.79
CA LEU A 192 4.39 14.63 -7.33
C LEU A 192 3.74 15.92 -6.86
N GLU A 193 2.84 15.81 -5.88
CA GLU A 193 2.30 16.92 -5.10
C GLU A 193 2.41 16.62 -3.60
N TYR A 194 2.66 17.62 -2.76
CA TYR A 194 2.72 17.51 -1.29
C TYR A 194 3.63 16.37 -0.81
N THR A 195 4.74 16.16 -1.48
CA THR A 195 5.69 15.08 -1.24
C THR A 195 7.03 15.63 -0.75
N VAL A 196 7.60 14.96 0.24
CA VAL A 196 8.96 15.23 0.73
C VAL A 196 9.85 14.07 0.34
N ALA A 197 10.99 14.34 -0.31
CA ALA A 197 11.97 13.32 -0.67
C ALA A 197 13.40 13.88 -0.69
N GLU A 198 14.39 13.01 -0.51
CA GLU A 198 15.81 13.37 -0.65
C GLU A 198 16.15 13.62 -2.13
N SER A 199 15.72 12.71 -3.02
CA SER A 199 15.98 12.84 -4.45
C SER A 199 14.83 12.33 -5.31
N VAL A 200 14.67 12.95 -6.47
CA VAL A 200 13.76 12.50 -7.53
C VAL A 200 14.60 12.33 -8.80
N VAL A 201 14.55 11.16 -9.38
CA VAL A 201 15.34 10.82 -10.58
C VAL A 201 14.38 10.28 -11.64
N GLY A 202 14.28 10.96 -12.78
CA GLY A 202 13.34 10.54 -13.81
C GLY A 202 13.66 11.04 -15.21
N ARG A 203 12.89 10.55 -16.18
CA ARG A 203 12.95 11.09 -17.54
C ARG A 203 12.15 12.39 -17.63
N ASP A 204 10.87 12.28 -17.32
CA ASP A 204 9.93 13.41 -17.32
C ASP A 204 9.43 13.64 -15.88
N VAL A 205 9.82 14.74 -15.27
CA VAL A 205 9.59 15.00 -13.86
C VAL A 205 8.73 16.25 -13.70
N ARG A 206 7.59 16.10 -13.01
CA ARG A 206 6.75 17.22 -12.58
C ARG A 206 6.71 17.27 -11.06
N ILE A 207 7.16 18.39 -10.51
CA ILE A 207 7.13 18.68 -9.09
C ILE A 207 6.05 19.75 -8.84
N GLY A 208 4.92 19.32 -8.35
CA GLY A 208 3.74 20.13 -8.07
C GLY A 208 3.81 20.88 -6.75
N PRO A 209 2.72 21.54 -6.35
CA PRO A 209 2.68 22.38 -5.16
C PRO A 209 2.91 21.57 -3.88
N GLY A 210 3.51 22.21 -2.87
CA GLY A 210 3.74 21.65 -1.55
C GLY A 210 4.80 20.54 -1.48
N CYS A 211 5.55 20.31 -2.56
CA CYS A 211 6.69 19.40 -2.54
C CYS A 211 7.93 20.05 -1.90
N ARG A 212 8.71 19.26 -1.18
CA ARG A 212 10.05 19.62 -0.67
C ARG A 212 11.04 18.54 -1.06
N ILE A 213 11.88 18.84 -2.06
CA ILE A 213 12.82 17.90 -2.66
C ILE A 213 14.22 18.49 -2.60
N LYS A 214 15.20 17.74 -2.09
CA LYS A 214 16.56 18.25 -2.07
C LYS A 214 17.18 18.24 -3.46
N ARG A 215 17.01 17.16 -4.23
CA ARG A 215 17.62 17.05 -5.54
C ARG A 215 16.68 16.45 -6.58
N VAL A 216 16.56 17.11 -7.72
CA VAL A 216 15.85 16.61 -8.91
C VAL A 216 16.88 16.36 -10.01
N LEU A 217 16.89 15.13 -10.55
CA LEU A 217 17.67 14.75 -11.72
C LEU A 217 16.72 14.28 -12.82
N TYR A 218 16.83 14.88 -14.00
CA TYR A 218 15.97 14.52 -15.13
C TYR A 218 16.75 14.38 -16.43
N THR A 219 16.25 13.60 -17.38
CA THR A 219 16.89 13.44 -18.69
C THR A 219 16.21 14.23 -19.80
N GLU A 220 14.87 14.30 -19.82
CA GLU A 220 14.10 15.00 -20.85
C GLU A 220 13.49 16.31 -20.35
N THR A 221 12.50 16.23 -19.47
CA THR A 221 11.76 17.41 -19.01
C THR A 221 11.68 17.50 -17.49
N ALA A 222 11.74 18.75 -16.97
CA ALA A 222 11.42 19.06 -15.59
C ALA A 222 10.48 20.27 -15.52
N ASP A 223 9.32 20.10 -14.86
CA ASP A 223 8.35 21.15 -14.58
C ASP A 223 8.21 21.31 -13.06
N ILE A 224 8.65 22.45 -12.52
CA ILE A 224 8.67 22.70 -11.08
C ILE A 224 7.71 23.83 -10.76
N SER A 225 6.72 23.53 -9.93
CA SER A 225 5.77 24.53 -9.44
C SER A 225 6.47 25.63 -8.63
N PRO A 226 6.05 26.90 -8.76
CA PRO A 226 6.55 27.98 -7.90
C PRO A 226 6.19 27.79 -6.41
N ASP A 227 5.22 26.94 -6.09
CA ASP A 227 4.82 26.59 -4.74
C ASP A 227 5.54 25.32 -4.21
N ALA A 228 6.58 24.85 -4.90
CA ALA A 228 7.45 23.77 -4.47
C ALA A 228 8.81 24.29 -3.99
N GLU A 229 9.42 23.61 -3.04
CA GLU A 229 10.77 23.86 -2.55
C GLU A 229 11.71 22.81 -3.13
N VAL A 230 12.62 23.20 -4.03
CA VAL A 230 13.64 22.33 -4.63
C VAL A 230 15.01 22.96 -4.44
N GLU A 231 15.94 22.27 -3.78
CA GLU A 231 17.29 22.83 -3.51
C GLU A 231 18.18 22.79 -4.76
N SER A 232 18.11 21.70 -5.55
CA SER A 232 18.83 21.59 -6.82
C SER A 232 18.04 20.86 -7.89
N CYS A 233 18.14 21.31 -9.14
CA CYS A 233 17.52 20.65 -10.29
C CYS A 233 18.53 20.62 -11.44
N GLU A 234 18.91 19.42 -11.87
CA GLU A 234 19.97 19.21 -12.84
C GLU A 234 19.51 18.26 -13.95
N ARG A 235 19.88 18.58 -15.19
CA ARG A 235 19.68 17.66 -16.30
C ARG A 235 20.83 16.67 -16.35
N ASN A 236 20.50 15.38 -16.28
CA ASN A 236 21.46 14.30 -16.42
C ASN A 236 21.58 13.91 -17.90
N PHE A 237 22.74 14.11 -18.48
CA PHE A 237 23.06 13.69 -19.85
C PHE A 237 23.68 12.29 -19.73
N MET A 238 22.90 11.22 -19.95
CA MET A 238 23.47 9.88 -20.17
C MET A 238 23.89 9.70 -21.62
#